data_3efe090f63f59b675d5ebdd9865ef43d
#
_entry.id   3efe090f63f59b675d5ebdd9865ef43d
#
_cell.length_a   1.000
_cell.length_b   1.000
_cell.length_c   1.000
_cell.angle_alpha   90.00
_cell.angle_beta   90.00
_cell.angle_gamma   90.00
#
_symmetry.space_group_name_H-M   'P 1'
#
loop_
_entity.id
_entity.type
_entity.pdbx_description
1 polymer ?
#
loop_
_entity_poly.entity_id
_entity_poly.type
_entity_poly.pdbx_seq_one_letter_code
_entity_poly.pdbx_strand_id
1 'polypeptide(L)'
;SFSRRQRQMCIRDRNKSIKIGNDLYRYDEISSLAMWKKYPELAWGFKTNFYKMMVESEPHQGYYTLLNFVRNKLKDNYFICTSNIDNYFERAGFDSEKIYEVHGTMKNLQCMDKYCSIRNGIIPMTKDTMPLFDSQTFIAKNMPNCPHCKNILRPNVSMFGDIDFYGKPYEYARKRMSKWLDNVDRNNQRLVILEIGC
;
A
#
# COMPACT_ATOMS: atom_id res chain seq x y z
N SER A 1 -6.56 -22.14 -7.47
CA SER A 1 -7.69 -21.21 -7.56
C SER A 1 -7.39 -20.01 -6.71
N PHE A 2 -7.34 -18.83 -7.31
CA PHE A 2 -7.24 -17.58 -6.56
C PHE A 2 -8.36 -17.51 -5.54
N SER A 3 -8.05 -17.23 -4.28
CA SER A 3 -9.10 -17.01 -3.29
C SER A 3 -10.00 -15.87 -3.77
N ARG A 4 -11.30 -15.98 -3.58
CA ARG A 4 -12.28 -14.92 -3.94
C ARG A 4 -11.89 -13.55 -3.36
N ARG A 5 -11.18 -13.54 -2.22
CA ARG A 5 -10.72 -12.34 -1.49
C ARG A 5 -9.56 -11.61 -2.19
N GLN A 6 -8.63 -12.34 -2.81
CA GLN A 6 -7.52 -11.73 -3.56
C GLN A 6 -7.96 -11.05 -4.86
N ARG A 7 -9.06 -11.53 -5.48
CA ARG A 7 -9.63 -10.89 -6.69
C ARG A 7 -10.24 -9.51 -6.44
N GLN A 8 -10.59 -9.20 -5.20
CA GLN A 8 -11.17 -7.89 -4.85
C GLN A 8 -10.14 -6.75 -4.80
N MET A 9 -8.85 -7.06 -4.87
CA MET A 9 -7.76 -6.09 -4.88
C MET A 9 -7.32 -5.69 -6.29
N CYS A 10 -7.81 -6.37 -7.33
CA CYS A 10 -7.44 -6.08 -8.72
C CYS A 10 -8.17 -4.86 -9.28
N ILE A 11 -7.52 -4.15 -10.20
CA ILE A 11 -8.01 -2.99 -10.96
C ILE A 11 -9.40 -3.21 -11.58
N ARG A 12 -9.76 -4.45 -11.93
CA ARG A 12 -11.10 -4.83 -12.43
C ARG A 12 -12.24 -4.50 -11.47
N ASP A 13 -11.98 -4.32 -10.19
CA ASP A 13 -13.02 -4.07 -9.18
C ASP A 13 -13.23 -2.58 -8.85
N ARG A 14 -12.49 -1.67 -9.49
CA ARG A 14 -12.65 -0.21 -9.28
C ARG A 14 -14.07 0.29 -9.54
N ASN A 15 -14.80 -0.38 -10.40
CA ASN A 15 -16.18 -0.01 -10.75
C ASN A 15 -17.23 -0.74 -9.89
N LYS A 16 -16.82 -1.60 -8.95
CA LYS A 16 -17.77 -2.26 -8.06
C LYS A 16 -18.11 -1.34 -6.90
N SER A 17 -19.41 -1.24 -6.65
CA SER A 17 -19.90 -0.56 -5.46
C SER A 17 -19.64 -1.42 -4.22
N ILE A 18 -19.15 -0.78 -3.17
CA ILE A 18 -18.91 -1.36 -1.86
C ILE A 18 -20.10 -0.95 -0.99
N LYS A 19 -20.87 -1.93 -0.52
CA LYS A 19 -21.98 -1.67 0.39
C LYS A 19 -21.43 -1.53 1.81
N ILE A 20 -21.73 -0.40 2.44
CA ILE A 20 -21.38 -0.11 3.82
C ILE A 20 -22.64 0.40 4.52
N GLY A 21 -23.17 -0.37 5.45
CA GLY A 21 -24.47 -0.11 6.01
C GLY A 21 -25.56 -0.11 4.92
N ASN A 22 -26.25 1.02 4.77
CA ASN A 22 -27.26 1.22 3.73
C ASN A 22 -26.73 1.95 2.48
N ASP A 23 -25.50 2.43 2.51
CA ASP A 23 -24.89 3.22 1.46
C ASP A 23 -24.02 2.39 0.52
N LEU A 24 -23.94 2.83 -0.73
CA LEU A 24 -23.08 2.26 -1.77
C LEU A 24 -22.00 3.26 -2.12
N TYR A 25 -20.73 2.84 -1.98
CA TYR A 25 -19.56 3.64 -2.34
C TYR A 25 -18.80 2.99 -3.47
N ARG A 26 -18.29 3.77 -4.39
CA ARG A 26 -17.27 3.31 -5.33
C ARG A 26 -15.93 3.20 -4.59
N TYR A 27 -15.05 2.32 -5.09
CA TYR A 27 -13.73 2.15 -4.47
C TYR A 27 -12.90 3.45 -4.48
N ASP A 28 -12.95 4.21 -5.56
CA ASP A 28 -12.24 5.48 -5.70
C ASP A 28 -12.81 6.59 -4.80
N GLU A 29 -14.09 6.51 -4.43
CA GLU A 29 -14.72 7.42 -3.47
C GLU A 29 -14.26 7.12 -2.04
N ILE A 30 -14.43 5.86 -1.59
CA ILE A 30 -14.09 5.48 -0.21
C ILE A 30 -12.59 5.50 0.05
N SER A 31 -11.77 5.31 -0.99
CA SER A 31 -10.30 5.34 -0.93
C SER A 31 -9.71 6.67 -1.38
N SER A 32 -10.40 7.78 -1.15
CA SER A 32 -10.00 9.14 -1.54
C SER A 32 -9.58 10.01 -0.36
N LEU A 33 -8.77 11.04 -0.63
CA LEU A 33 -8.47 12.07 0.38
C LEU A 33 -9.73 12.80 0.84
N ALA A 34 -10.71 13.00 -0.03
CA ALA A 34 -11.99 13.64 0.31
C ALA A 34 -12.75 12.86 1.39
N MET A 35 -12.77 11.51 1.27
CA MET A 35 -13.39 10.65 2.28
C MET A 35 -12.69 10.79 3.64
N TRP A 36 -11.37 10.80 3.67
CA TRP A 36 -10.58 11.01 4.90
C TRP A 36 -10.84 12.35 5.58
N LYS A 37 -11.08 13.40 4.79
CA LYS A 37 -11.39 14.75 5.33
C LYS A 37 -12.82 14.85 5.84
N LYS A 38 -13.77 14.14 5.20
CA LYS A 38 -15.21 14.27 5.52
C LYS A 38 -15.70 13.22 6.52
N TYR A 39 -15.24 11.98 6.38
CA TYR A 39 -15.70 10.84 7.18
C TYR A 39 -14.51 9.94 7.57
N PRO A 40 -13.59 10.44 8.41
CA PRO A 40 -12.36 9.72 8.75
C PRO A 40 -12.63 8.37 9.44
N GLU A 41 -13.72 8.26 10.22
CA GLU A 41 -14.12 7.02 10.89
C GLU A 41 -14.43 5.93 9.87
N LEU A 42 -15.16 6.28 8.81
CA LEU A 42 -15.53 5.37 7.73
C LEU A 42 -14.29 4.98 6.90
N ALA A 43 -13.46 5.96 6.57
CA ALA A 43 -12.22 5.73 5.85
C ALA A 43 -11.28 4.79 6.64
N TRP A 44 -11.17 4.97 7.95
CA TRP A 44 -10.41 4.09 8.81
C TRP A 44 -11.00 2.68 8.90
N GLY A 45 -12.30 2.55 9.10
CA GLY A 45 -12.94 1.23 9.16
C GLY A 45 -12.74 0.44 7.88
N PHE A 46 -12.89 1.10 6.72
CA PHE A 46 -12.59 0.49 5.42
C PHE A 46 -11.13 0.06 5.30
N LYS A 47 -10.18 0.92 5.66
CA LYS A 47 -8.75 0.59 5.61
C LYS A 47 -8.34 -0.47 6.62
N THR A 48 -8.94 -0.49 7.80
CA THR A 48 -8.69 -1.54 8.81
C THR A 48 -9.19 -2.90 8.32
N ASN A 49 -10.38 -2.96 7.72
CA ASN A 49 -10.89 -4.20 7.14
C ASN A 49 -9.97 -4.70 6.01
N PHE A 50 -9.52 -3.79 5.15
CA PHE A 50 -8.55 -4.10 4.09
C PHE A 50 -7.23 -4.63 4.68
N TYR A 51 -6.69 -3.98 5.71
CA TYR A 51 -5.46 -4.42 6.38
C TYR A 51 -5.61 -5.82 6.99
N LYS A 52 -6.73 -6.10 7.65
CA LYS A 52 -7.02 -7.44 8.18
C LYS A 52 -6.99 -8.51 7.09
N MET A 53 -7.70 -8.27 5.99
CA MET A 53 -7.70 -9.21 4.86
C MET A 53 -6.29 -9.42 4.30
N MET A 54 -5.49 -8.36 4.23
CA MET A 54 -4.13 -8.40 3.74
C MET A 54 -3.21 -9.23 4.66
N VAL A 55 -3.31 -9.03 5.97
CA VAL A 55 -2.48 -9.76 6.96
C VAL A 55 -2.88 -11.24 7.06
N GLU A 56 -4.18 -11.53 7.00
CA GLU A 56 -4.72 -12.89 7.06
C GLU A 56 -4.50 -13.69 5.77
N SER A 57 -4.19 -13.02 4.66
CA SER A 57 -3.93 -13.68 3.38
C SER A 57 -2.44 -13.89 3.17
N GLU A 58 -2.08 -15.01 2.53
CA GLU A 58 -0.71 -15.28 2.10
C GLU A 58 -0.48 -14.82 0.66
N PRO A 59 0.77 -14.44 0.28
CA PRO A 59 1.11 -14.21 -1.11
C PRO A 59 0.74 -15.44 -1.94
N HIS A 60 0.08 -15.23 -3.07
CA HIS A 60 -0.33 -16.35 -3.91
C HIS A 60 0.88 -16.96 -4.67
N GLN A 61 0.72 -18.17 -5.20
CA GLN A 61 1.78 -18.93 -5.86
C GLN A 61 2.55 -18.13 -6.94
N GLY A 62 1.94 -17.14 -7.58
CA GLY A 62 2.58 -16.30 -8.58
C GLY A 62 3.78 -15.51 -8.04
N TYR A 63 3.73 -15.05 -6.78
CA TYR A 63 4.87 -14.38 -6.14
C TYR A 63 6.05 -15.32 -5.98
N TYR A 64 5.82 -16.54 -5.53
CA TYR A 64 6.88 -17.56 -5.35
C TYR A 64 7.44 -18.05 -6.69
N THR A 65 6.60 -18.18 -7.72
CA THR A 65 7.05 -18.52 -9.08
C THR A 65 7.97 -17.41 -9.62
N LEU A 66 7.58 -16.15 -9.45
CA LEU A 66 8.41 -15.01 -9.86
C LEU A 66 9.71 -14.93 -9.06
N LEU A 67 9.66 -15.16 -7.74
CA LEU A 67 10.86 -15.20 -6.90
C LEU A 67 11.85 -16.26 -7.36
N ASN A 68 11.36 -17.48 -7.63
CA ASN A 68 12.20 -18.56 -8.16
C ASN A 68 12.80 -18.20 -9.53
N PHE A 69 12.02 -17.55 -10.38
CA PHE A 69 12.52 -17.09 -11.68
C PHE A 69 13.66 -16.08 -11.53
N VAL A 70 13.48 -15.02 -10.71
CA VAL A 70 14.52 -13.98 -10.56
C VAL A 70 15.78 -14.52 -9.89
N ARG A 71 15.67 -15.44 -8.94
CA ARG A 71 16.81 -16.09 -8.29
C ARG A 71 17.57 -17.00 -9.25
N ASN A 72 16.88 -17.90 -9.92
CA ASN A 72 17.50 -18.95 -10.72
C ASN A 72 17.96 -18.46 -12.11
N LYS A 73 17.19 -17.58 -12.74
CA LYS A 73 17.46 -17.12 -14.11
C LYS A 73 18.18 -15.79 -14.18
N LEU A 74 17.87 -14.88 -13.26
CA LEU A 74 18.44 -13.53 -13.26
C LEU A 74 19.56 -13.36 -12.21
N LYS A 75 19.86 -14.40 -11.41
CA LYS A 75 20.86 -14.36 -10.34
C LYS A 75 20.69 -13.13 -9.46
N ASP A 76 19.44 -12.87 -9.07
CA ASP A 76 19.01 -11.71 -8.29
C ASP A 76 19.27 -10.34 -8.93
N ASN A 77 19.53 -10.27 -10.25
CA ASN A 77 19.59 -9.01 -11.00
C ASN A 77 18.19 -8.60 -11.45
N TYR A 78 17.43 -8.00 -10.55
CA TYR A 78 16.07 -7.54 -10.76
C TYR A 78 15.76 -6.29 -9.92
N PHE A 79 14.72 -5.59 -10.29
CA PHE A 79 14.08 -4.58 -9.45
C PHE A 79 12.55 -4.67 -9.60
N ILE A 80 11.82 -4.41 -8.52
CA ILE A 80 10.36 -4.42 -8.47
C ILE A 80 9.87 -2.99 -8.32
N CYS A 81 9.00 -2.56 -9.22
CA CYS A 81 8.23 -1.34 -9.11
C CYS A 81 6.75 -1.74 -8.99
N THR A 82 6.12 -1.48 -7.85
CA THR A 82 4.75 -1.93 -7.61
C THR A 82 3.85 -0.81 -7.15
N SER A 83 2.61 -0.81 -7.65
CA SER A 83 1.52 0.03 -7.14
C SER A 83 0.73 -0.63 -6.02
N ASN A 84 1.03 -1.90 -5.70
CA ASN A 84 0.42 -2.60 -4.59
C ASN A 84 0.91 -2.05 -3.26
N ILE A 85 0.01 -2.03 -2.27
CA ILE A 85 0.26 -1.51 -0.92
C ILE A 85 0.27 -2.63 0.13
N ASP A 86 0.26 -3.89 -0.32
CA ASP A 86 0.01 -5.09 0.47
C ASP A 86 1.27 -5.76 1.05
N ASN A 87 2.45 -5.29 0.66
CA ASN A 87 3.71 -5.86 1.10
C ASN A 87 3.93 -7.33 0.75
N TYR A 88 3.20 -7.88 -0.22
CA TYR A 88 3.30 -9.31 -0.55
C TYR A 88 4.62 -9.69 -1.21
N PHE A 89 5.29 -8.79 -1.93
CA PHE A 89 6.62 -9.07 -2.46
C PHE A 89 7.61 -9.36 -1.34
N GLU A 90 7.69 -8.49 -0.32
CA GLU A 90 8.59 -8.70 0.83
C GLU A 90 8.20 -9.96 1.61
N ARG A 91 6.89 -10.19 1.86
CA ARG A 91 6.37 -11.38 2.54
C ARG A 91 6.65 -12.68 1.77
N ALA A 92 6.72 -12.63 0.44
CA ALA A 92 7.10 -13.76 -0.39
C ALA A 92 8.61 -14.05 -0.39
N GLY A 93 9.43 -13.15 0.17
CA GLY A 93 10.87 -13.31 0.32
C GLY A 93 11.72 -12.59 -0.73
N PHE A 94 11.17 -11.60 -1.43
CA PHE A 94 11.96 -10.68 -2.25
C PHE A 94 12.76 -9.72 -1.37
N ASP A 95 13.90 -9.29 -1.88
CA ASP A 95 14.77 -8.33 -1.20
C ASP A 95 14.10 -6.95 -1.13
N SER A 96 13.86 -6.46 0.08
CA SER A 96 13.22 -5.16 0.34
C SER A 96 13.98 -3.99 -0.28
N GLU A 97 15.32 -4.12 -0.42
CA GLU A 97 16.15 -3.09 -1.05
C GLU A 97 15.93 -2.98 -2.57
N LYS A 98 15.29 -4.00 -3.17
CA LYS A 98 14.95 -4.07 -4.59
C LYS A 98 13.46 -3.86 -4.86
N ILE A 99 12.73 -3.30 -3.91
CA ILE A 99 11.29 -3.02 -4.05
C ILE A 99 11.06 -1.51 -3.94
N TYR A 100 10.32 -0.97 -4.90
CA TYR A 100 9.79 0.40 -4.86
C TYR A 100 8.26 0.37 -4.89
N GLU A 101 7.66 0.67 -3.75
CA GLU A 101 6.21 0.80 -3.57
C GLU A 101 5.78 2.23 -3.91
N VAL A 102 5.37 2.46 -5.16
CA VAL A 102 5.10 3.83 -5.68
C VAL A 102 3.94 4.54 -4.99
N HIS A 103 3.01 3.77 -4.46
CA HIS A 103 1.85 4.30 -3.73
C HIS A 103 1.98 4.19 -2.21
N GLY A 104 3.18 3.89 -1.70
CA GLY A 104 3.38 3.67 -0.28
C GLY A 104 2.92 2.30 0.19
N THR A 105 2.77 2.15 1.51
CA THR A 105 2.47 0.86 2.12
C THR A 105 1.54 1.00 3.32
N MET A 106 0.72 -0.02 3.54
CA MET A 106 -0.14 -0.13 4.72
C MET A 106 0.63 -0.36 6.04
N LYS A 107 1.94 -0.61 5.98
CA LYS A 107 2.78 -0.77 7.19
C LYS A 107 3.03 0.53 7.95
N ASN A 108 2.77 1.65 7.33
CA ASN A 108 3.16 2.96 7.84
C ASN A 108 1.97 3.91 7.94
N LEU A 109 2.06 4.83 8.90
CA LEU A 109 1.10 5.91 9.12
C LEU A 109 1.75 7.26 8.83
N GLN A 110 0.95 8.21 8.36
CA GLN A 110 1.29 9.62 8.24
C GLN A 110 0.27 10.50 8.95
N CYS A 111 0.68 11.67 9.39
CA CYS A 111 -0.23 12.67 9.94
C CYS A 111 -1.10 13.29 8.83
N MET A 112 -2.39 13.53 9.14
CA MET A 112 -3.31 14.24 8.25
C MET A 112 -2.97 15.73 8.14
N ASP A 113 -2.33 16.31 9.15
CA ASP A 113 -1.85 17.68 9.08
C ASP A 113 -0.55 17.77 8.30
N LYS A 114 -0.62 18.38 7.12
CA LYS A 114 0.53 18.56 6.22
C LYS A 114 1.62 19.47 6.76
N TYR A 115 1.33 20.28 7.77
CA TYR A 115 2.29 21.17 8.41
C TYR A 115 2.88 20.61 9.70
N CYS A 116 2.42 19.44 10.14
CA CYS A 116 2.95 18.80 11.33
C CYS A 116 4.42 18.42 11.15
N SER A 117 5.26 18.74 12.12
CA SER A 117 6.70 18.47 12.08
C SER A 117 7.04 16.97 12.00
N ILE A 118 6.17 16.11 12.56
CA ILE A 118 6.34 14.64 12.47
C ILE A 118 6.11 14.12 11.05
N ARG A 119 5.62 14.94 10.13
CA ARG A 119 5.51 14.57 8.72
C ARG A 119 6.86 14.21 8.10
N ASN A 120 7.95 14.60 8.73
CA ASN A 120 9.30 14.16 8.35
C ASN A 120 9.62 12.74 8.83
N GLY A 121 8.71 12.05 9.51
CA GLY A 121 8.82 10.69 9.96
C GLY A 121 7.57 9.86 9.66
N ILE A 122 7.75 8.58 9.51
CA ILE A 122 6.68 7.60 9.41
C ILE A 122 6.50 6.96 10.78
N ILE A 123 5.24 6.75 11.16
CA ILE A 123 4.88 5.99 12.35
C ILE A 123 4.55 4.56 11.88
N PRO A 124 5.19 3.53 12.41
CA PRO A 124 4.83 2.16 12.07
C PRO A 124 3.36 1.87 12.44
N MET A 125 2.65 1.21 11.53
CA MET A 125 1.33 0.66 11.85
C MET A 125 1.51 -0.63 12.63
N THR A 126 0.97 -0.66 13.83
CA THR A 126 0.99 -1.81 14.72
C THR A 126 -0.42 -2.25 15.06
N LYS A 127 -0.58 -3.37 15.74
CA LYS A 127 -1.89 -3.79 16.25
C LYS A 127 -2.51 -2.74 17.20
N ASP A 128 -1.66 -2.04 17.96
CA ASP A 128 -2.11 -1.05 18.94
C ASP A 128 -2.51 0.29 18.29
N THR A 129 -1.95 0.60 17.12
CA THR A 129 -2.31 1.79 16.35
C THR A 129 -3.48 1.56 15.39
N MET A 130 -3.93 0.33 15.23
CA MET A 130 -5.04 -0.01 14.36
C MET A 130 -6.36 0.16 15.11
N PRO A 131 -7.29 1.00 14.60
CA PRO A 131 -8.56 1.23 15.28
C PRO A 131 -9.44 -0.02 15.26
N LEU A 132 -10.25 -0.18 16.29
CA LEU A 132 -11.37 -1.11 16.25
C LEU A 132 -12.44 -0.53 15.33
N PHE A 133 -13.19 -1.37 14.64
CA PHE A 133 -14.29 -0.94 13.79
C PHE A 133 -15.46 -1.91 13.85
N ASP A 134 -16.63 -1.39 13.60
CA ASP A 134 -17.83 -2.19 13.43
C ASP A 134 -17.84 -2.81 12.02
N SER A 135 -17.97 -4.13 11.92
CA SER A 135 -17.88 -4.84 10.64
C SER A 135 -19.10 -4.67 9.73
N GLN A 136 -20.23 -4.17 10.26
CA GLN A 136 -21.45 -3.92 9.48
C GLN A 136 -21.48 -2.49 8.93
N THR A 137 -21.13 -1.52 9.77
CA THR A 137 -21.15 -0.09 9.43
C THR A 137 -19.82 0.45 8.96
N PHE A 138 -18.73 -0.28 9.15
CA PHE A 138 -17.35 0.17 8.92
C PHE A 138 -16.97 1.44 9.70
N ILE A 139 -17.68 1.76 10.75
CA ILE A 139 -17.33 2.92 11.58
C ILE A 139 -16.19 2.52 12.53
N ALA A 140 -15.07 3.21 12.39
CA ALA A 140 -13.92 3.03 13.28
C ALA A 140 -14.12 3.74 14.61
N LYS A 141 -13.60 3.12 15.68
CA LYS A 141 -13.52 3.67 17.03
C LYS A 141 -12.04 3.83 17.39
N ASN A 142 -11.73 4.82 18.23
CA ASN A 142 -10.37 5.04 18.73
C ASN A 142 -9.33 5.19 17.61
N MET A 143 -9.61 6.11 16.67
CA MET A 143 -8.67 6.40 15.59
C MET A 143 -7.33 6.87 16.15
N PRO A 144 -6.19 6.43 15.57
CA PRO A 144 -4.88 6.82 16.06
C PRO A 144 -4.62 8.31 15.82
N ASN A 145 -4.11 8.97 16.85
CA ASN A 145 -3.76 10.37 16.82
C ASN A 145 -2.25 10.57 16.71
N CYS A 146 -1.86 11.62 16.02
CA CYS A 146 -0.49 12.05 15.94
C CYS A 146 0.07 12.35 17.33
N PRO A 147 1.19 11.77 17.74
CA PRO A 147 1.76 12.03 19.07
C PRO A 147 2.19 13.49 19.24
N HIS A 148 2.46 14.19 18.15
CA HIS A 148 2.93 15.57 18.16
C HIS A 148 1.77 16.58 18.15
N CYS A 149 0.94 16.61 17.10
CA CYS A 149 -0.11 17.63 16.94
C CYS A 149 -1.52 17.17 17.32
N LYS A 150 -1.67 15.91 17.72
CA LYS A 150 -2.94 15.26 18.09
C LYS A 150 -3.97 15.14 16.94
N ASN A 151 -3.61 15.54 15.74
CA ASN A 151 -4.46 15.31 14.57
C ASN A 151 -4.51 13.81 14.21
N ILE A 152 -5.49 13.40 13.43
CA ILE A 152 -5.68 12.00 13.04
C ILE A 152 -4.47 11.53 12.20
N LEU A 153 -4.02 10.32 12.47
CA LEU A 153 -3.12 9.58 11.60
C LEU A 153 -3.92 8.82 10.54
N ARG A 154 -3.32 8.59 9.38
CA ARG A 154 -3.85 7.73 8.33
C ARG A 154 -2.76 6.82 7.75
N PRO A 155 -3.09 5.71 7.10
CA PRO A 155 -2.09 4.92 6.38
C PRO A 155 -1.29 5.78 5.40
N ASN A 156 0.03 5.56 5.35
CA ASN A 156 0.91 6.25 4.41
C ASN A 156 0.82 5.61 3.02
N VAL A 157 -0.35 5.77 2.44
CA VAL A 157 -0.74 5.25 1.13
C VAL A 157 -1.29 6.40 0.30
N SER A 158 -0.84 6.50 -0.94
CA SER A 158 -1.39 7.43 -1.94
C SER A 158 -2.80 7.01 -2.32
N MET A 159 -3.75 7.91 -2.18
CA MET A 159 -5.16 7.68 -2.47
C MET A 159 -5.65 8.54 -3.63
N PHE A 160 -6.87 8.30 -4.10
CA PHE A 160 -7.45 9.11 -5.17
C PHE A 160 -7.56 10.58 -4.73
N GLY A 161 -7.02 11.49 -5.57
CA GLY A 161 -6.96 12.92 -5.29
C GLY A 161 -6.04 13.31 -4.12
N ASP A 162 -5.08 12.47 -3.77
CA ASP A 162 -4.22 12.65 -2.60
C ASP A 162 -3.03 13.57 -2.87
N ILE A 163 -3.25 14.87 -2.77
CA ILE A 163 -2.20 15.89 -2.84
C ILE A 163 -1.39 15.99 -1.53
N ASP A 164 -1.81 15.31 -0.47
CA ASP A 164 -1.21 15.34 0.85
C ASP A 164 -0.41 14.05 1.16
N PHE A 165 -0.19 13.19 0.16
CA PHE A 165 0.61 11.97 0.33
C PHE A 165 2.07 12.30 0.65
N TYR A 166 2.60 11.69 1.71
CA TYR A 166 3.98 11.85 2.11
C TYR A 166 4.86 10.76 1.46
N GLY A 167 5.34 11.05 0.26
CA GLY A 167 6.13 10.11 -0.56
C GLY A 167 7.63 10.09 -0.26
N LYS A 168 8.14 11.01 0.57
CA LYS A 168 9.59 11.15 0.85
C LYS A 168 10.27 9.86 1.34
N PRO A 169 9.64 9.01 2.17
CA PRO A 169 10.23 7.75 2.60
C PRO A 169 10.57 6.79 1.45
N TYR A 170 9.84 6.89 0.33
CA TYR A 170 10.01 6.01 -0.82
C TYR A 170 11.02 6.55 -1.86
N GLU A 171 11.54 7.76 -1.67
CA GLU A 171 12.54 8.35 -2.55
C GLU A 171 13.84 7.55 -2.57
N TYR A 172 14.21 6.94 -1.46
CA TYR A 172 15.40 6.08 -1.39
C TYR A 172 15.22 4.83 -2.29
N ALA A 173 14.06 4.20 -2.25
CA ALA A 173 13.76 3.05 -3.12
C ALA A 173 13.76 3.48 -4.60
N ARG A 174 13.18 4.63 -4.93
CA ARG A 174 13.22 5.20 -6.28
C ARG A 174 14.65 5.48 -6.76
N LYS A 175 15.50 6.05 -5.88
CA LYS A 175 16.92 6.29 -6.19
C LYS A 175 17.68 4.99 -6.42
N ARG A 176 17.42 3.94 -5.61
CA ARG A 176 18.02 2.62 -5.81
C ARG A 176 17.61 2.01 -7.15
N MET A 177 16.32 2.12 -7.52
CA MET A 177 15.84 1.67 -8.83
C MET A 177 16.54 2.41 -9.98
N SER A 178 16.64 3.75 -9.90
CA SER A 178 17.34 4.54 -10.91
C SER A 178 18.81 4.11 -11.03
N LYS A 179 19.51 3.96 -9.91
CA LYS A 179 20.91 3.50 -9.91
C LYS A 179 21.06 2.09 -10.50
N TRP A 180 20.11 1.21 -10.25
CA TRP A 180 20.10 -0.13 -10.83
C TRP A 180 19.91 -0.06 -12.36
N LEU A 181 18.98 0.75 -12.85
CA LEU A 181 18.77 0.99 -14.29
C LEU A 181 20.03 1.57 -14.95
N ASP A 182 20.67 2.55 -14.32
CA ASP A 182 21.92 3.14 -14.81
C ASP A 182 23.05 2.08 -14.90
N ASN A 183 23.07 1.11 -14.00
CA ASN A 183 24.03 0.01 -14.05
C ASN A 183 23.73 -0.97 -15.18
N VAL A 184 22.46 -1.28 -15.44
CA VAL A 184 22.02 -2.11 -16.57
C VAL A 184 22.49 -1.47 -17.89
N ASP A 185 22.28 -0.17 -18.04
CA ASP A 185 22.69 0.59 -19.23
C ASP A 185 24.22 0.61 -19.38
N ARG A 186 24.95 1.02 -18.35
CA ARG A 186 26.42 1.09 -18.39
C ARG A 186 27.11 -0.23 -18.70
N ASN A 187 26.51 -1.36 -18.28
CA ASN A 187 27.04 -2.69 -18.57
C ASN A 187 26.49 -3.28 -19.86
N ASN A 188 25.79 -2.48 -20.65
CA ASN A 188 25.16 -2.91 -21.92
C ASN A 188 24.31 -4.19 -21.77
N GLN A 189 23.61 -4.33 -20.64
CA GLN A 189 22.77 -5.48 -20.36
C GLN A 189 21.38 -5.28 -21.01
N ARG A 190 20.73 -6.38 -21.36
CA ARG A 190 19.36 -6.34 -21.87
C ARG A 190 18.39 -6.16 -20.71
N LEU A 191 17.58 -5.10 -20.76
CA LEU A 191 16.46 -4.90 -19.84
C LEU A 191 15.23 -5.62 -20.37
N VAL A 192 14.60 -6.42 -19.50
CA VAL A 192 13.27 -6.99 -19.74
C VAL A 192 12.31 -6.42 -18.73
N ILE A 193 11.20 -5.87 -19.21
CA ILE A 193 10.12 -5.36 -18.37
C ILE A 193 8.98 -6.36 -18.39
N LEU A 194 8.56 -6.80 -17.22
CA LEU A 194 7.42 -7.70 -17.05
C LEU A 194 6.31 -6.95 -16.30
N GLU A 195 5.21 -6.66 -17.00
CA GLU A 195 4.03 -6.03 -16.41
C GLU A 195 3.01 -7.11 -16.00
N ILE A 196 2.56 -7.05 -14.73
CA ILE A 196 1.62 -8.03 -14.17
C ILE A 196 0.48 -7.30 -13.46
N GLY A 197 -0.74 -7.58 -13.88
CA GLY A 197 -1.96 -7.05 -13.22
C GLY A 197 -2.30 -5.60 -13.60
N CYS A 198 -1.85 -5.14 -14.74
CA CYS A 198 -2.16 -3.81 -15.31
C CYS A 198 -3.49 -3.82 -16.06
#